data_fe20519e5e97bf9e1aef2839edbe8e58
#
_entry.id   fe20519e5e97bf9e1aef2839edbe8e58
#
_cell.length_a   1.000
_cell.length_b   1.000
_cell.length_c   1.000
_cell.angle_alpha   90.00
_cell.angle_beta   90.00
_cell.angle_gamma   90.00
#
_symmetry.space_group_name_H-M   'P 1'
#
loop_
_entity.id
_entity.type
_entity.pdbx_description
1 polymer ?
#
loop_
_entity_poly.entity_id
_entity_poly.type
_entity_poly.pdbx_seq_one_letter_code
_entity_poly.pdbx_strand_id
1 'polypeptide(L)'
;MRKRAPVCYMMILIVLIMGICCSCQSKNKKVERVKDLEFTVVPDQNVPKELLQIINEKKESPFKLKYTSTDNEFLYIVVGYGAQNTGGYSISVDDLYLTTNAIYIDTNLIGPSKNEEITMVSTYPYVVVKLPYQEENVVFR
;
A
#
# COMPACT_ATOMS: atom_id res chain seq x y z
N MET A 1 64.16 -33.91 -14.38
CA MET A 1 63.25 -32.87 -14.93
C MET A 1 62.07 -32.70 -14.03
N ARG A 2 62.01 -31.60 -13.29
CA ARG A 2 60.94 -31.33 -12.35
C ARG A 2 59.78 -30.70 -13.11
N LYS A 3 58.65 -31.41 -13.20
CA LYS A 3 57.38 -30.91 -13.73
C LYS A 3 56.77 -29.92 -12.72
N ARG A 4 57.00 -28.64 -12.90
CA ARG A 4 56.38 -27.56 -12.08
C ARG A 4 55.15 -26.94 -12.71
N ALA A 5 54.47 -27.65 -13.64
CA ALA A 5 53.37 -27.12 -14.40
C ALA A 5 51.96 -27.22 -13.74
N PRO A 6 51.62 -28.17 -12.84
CA PRO A 6 50.26 -28.27 -12.36
C PRO A 6 49.89 -27.29 -11.24
N VAL A 7 50.85 -26.78 -10.48
CA VAL A 7 50.56 -25.88 -9.35
C VAL A 7 50.19 -24.48 -9.81
N CYS A 8 50.80 -24.02 -10.89
CA CYS A 8 50.52 -22.69 -11.48
C CYS A 8 49.11 -22.64 -12.12
N TYR A 9 48.69 -23.74 -12.74
CA TYR A 9 47.36 -23.87 -13.35
C TYR A 9 46.25 -23.92 -12.30
N MET A 10 46.51 -24.59 -11.17
CA MET A 10 45.57 -24.67 -10.05
C MET A 10 45.37 -23.31 -9.34
N MET A 11 46.46 -22.53 -9.23
CA MET A 11 46.39 -21.18 -8.66
C MET A 11 45.61 -20.20 -9.58
N ILE A 12 45.77 -20.33 -10.89
CA ILE A 12 45.01 -19.50 -11.86
C ILE A 12 43.55 -19.87 -11.85
N LEU A 13 43.19 -21.16 -11.69
CA LEU A 13 41.82 -21.63 -11.60
C LEU A 13 41.08 -21.11 -10.33
N ILE A 14 41.79 -21.05 -9.20
CA ILE A 14 41.28 -20.54 -7.93
C ILE A 14 41.03 -19.03 -8.01
N VAL A 15 41.88 -18.28 -8.68
CA VAL A 15 41.70 -16.83 -8.88
C VAL A 15 40.51 -16.54 -9.82
N LEU A 16 40.28 -17.42 -10.80
CA LEU A 16 39.11 -17.28 -11.71
C LEU A 16 37.76 -17.56 -11.03
N ILE A 17 37.73 -18.46 -10.03
CA ILE A 17 36.52 -18.81 -9.27
C ILE A 17 36.19 -17.74 -8.23
N MET A 18 37.16 -17.01 -7.69
CA MET A 18 36.95 -15.90 -6.77
C MET A 18 36.39 -14.63 -7.43
N GLY A 19 36.43 -14.54 -8.78
CA GLY A 19 35.93 -13.39 -9.53
C GLY A 19 34.41 -13.39 -9.78
N ILE A 20 33.67 -14.46 -9.41
CA ILE A 20 32.22 -14.60 -9.69
C ILE A 20 31.36 -14.35 -8.44
N CYS A 21 31.92 -13.84 -7.36
CA CYS A 21 31.08 -13.21 -6.31
C CYS A 21 30.64 -11.84 -6.78
N CYS A 22 29.89 -11.84 -7.89
CA CYS A 22 29.30 -10.65 -8.44
C CYS A 22 28.12 -10.23 -7.54
N SER A 23 28.38 -9.21 -6.80
CA SER A 23 27.45 -8.19 -6.29
C SER A 23 26.02 -8.35 -6.81
N CYS A 24 25.17 -9.04 -6.05
CA CYS A 24 23.76 -8.67 -5.97
C CYS A 24 23.69 -7.31 -5.26
N GLN A 25 24.00 -6.24 -5.99
CA GLN A 25 23.51 -4.93 -5.64
C GLN A 25 22.01 -4.97 -5.86
N SER A 26 21.28 -5.31 -4.81
CA SER A 26 19.90 -4.92 -4.67
C SER A 26 19.91 -3.39 -4.76
N LYS A 27 19.64 -2.89 -5.97
CA LYS A 27 19.28 -1.48 -6.15
C LYS A 27 17.96 -1.31 -5.43
N ASN A 28 18.01 -0.93 -4.16
CA ASN A 28 16.90 -0.25 -3.51
C ASN A 28 16.65 1.00 -4.36
N LYS A 29 15.78 0.87 -5.36
CA LYS A 29 15.22 2.02 -6.05
C LYS A 29 14.49 2.78 -4.97
N LYS A 30 15.09 3.85 -4.48
CA LYS A 30 14.43 4.81 -3.61
C LYS A 30 13.18 5.23 -4.35
N VAL A 31 12.01 4.85 -3.80
CA VAL A 31 10.71 5.20 -4.37
C VAL A 31 10.62 6.71 -4.31
N GLU A 32 10.68 7.35 -5.48
CA GLU A 32 10.69 8.80 -5.59
C GLU A 32 9.24 9.31 -5.68
N ARG A 33 8.86 10.18 -4.75
CA ARG A 33 7.58 10.88 -4.75
C ARG A 33 7.57 11.86 -5.93
N VAL A 34 6.61 11.69 -6.84
CA VAL A 34 6.46 12.52 -8.03
C VAL A 34 5.60 13.72 -7.72
N LYS A 35 4.43 13.49 -7.12
CA LYS A 35 3.48 14.55 -6.72
C LYS A 35 2.48 14.06 -5.68
N ASP A 36 1.94 14.99 -4.92
CA ASP A 36 0.78 14.77 -4.08
C ASP A 36 -0.48 14.66 -4.94
N LEU A 37 -1.38 13.78 -4.56
CA LEU A 37 -2.64 13.60 -5.27
C LEU A 37 -3.76 14.31 -4.51
N GLU A 38 -4.52 15.13 -5.24
CA GLU A 38 -5.76 15.68 -4.72
C GLU A 38 -6.83 14.59 -4.67
N PHE A 39 -7.56 14.53 -3.57
CA PHE A 39 -8.62 13.58 -3.37
C PHE A 39 -9.78 14.19 -2.58
N THR A 40 -10.92 13.52 -2.63
CA THR A 40 -12.09 13.85 -1.84
C THR A 40 -12.51 12.63 -1.01
N VAL A 41 -12.76 12.82 0.28
CA VAL A 41 -13.41 11.81 1.12
C VAL A 41 -14.88 11.78 0.76
N VAL A 42 -15.38 10.60 0.40
CA VAL A 42 -16.74 10.41 -0.12
C VAL A 42 -17.63 9.85 0.98
N PRO A 43 -18.73 10.53 1.35
CA PRO A 43 -19.72 9.99 2.27
C PRO A 43 -20.54 8.88 1.58
N ASP A 44 -21.09 7.95 2.36
CA ASP A 44 -21.76 6.74 1.87
C ASP A 44 -22.84 7.01 0.82
N GLN A 45 -23.62 8.09 0.96
CA GLN A 45 -24.66 8.45 0.01
C GLN A 45 -24.14 8.77 -1.40
N ASN A 46 -22.85 9.08 -1.53
CA ASN A 46 -22.18 9.43 -2.79
C ASN A 46 -21.25 8.34 -3.31
N VAL A 47 -21.14 7.22 -2.58
CA VAL A 47 -20.39 6.05 -3.02
C VAL A 47 -21.17 5.29 -4.09
N PRO A 48 -20.56 4.84 -5.19
CA PRO A 48 -21.23 3.97 -6.16
C PRO A 48 -21.86 2.75 -5.48
N LYS A 49 -23.08 2.39 -5.90
CA LYS A 49 -23.86 1.32 -5.25
C LYS A 49 -23.13 -0.02 -5.24
N GLU A 50 -22.46 -0.35 -6.31
CA GLU A 50 -21.68 -1.59 -6.47
C GLU A 50 -20.50 -1.59 -5.48
N LEU A 51 -19.83 -0.46 -5.32
CA LEU A 51 -18.72 -0.32 -4.38
C LEU A 51 -19.24 -0.40 -2.93
N LEU A 52 -20.37 0.23 -2.62
CA LEU A 52 -20.96 0.18 -1.29
C LEU A 52 -21.39 -1.26 -0.91
N GLN A 53 -21.87 -2.04 -1.87
CA GLN A 53 -22.17 -3.45 -1.65
C GLN A 53 -20.92 -4.24 -1.27
N ILE A 54 -19.83 -4.08 -2.01
CA ILE A 54 -18.54 -4.72 -1.71
C ILE A 54 -18.03 -4.33 -0.32
N ILE A 55 -18.14 -3.06 0.05
CA ILE A 55 -17.76 -2.57 1.37
C ILE A 55 -18.60 -3.27 2.46
N ASN A 56 -19.91 -3.34 2.29
CA ASN A 56 -20.80 -3.99 3.25
C ASN A 56 -20.51 -5.48 3.46
N GLU A 57 -20.08 -6.17 2.42
CA GLU A 57 -19.67 -7.59 2.50
C GLU A 57 -18.33 -7.80 3.23
N LYS A 58 -17.46 -6.79 3.22
CA LYS A 58 -16.08 -6.89 3.73
C LYS A 58 -15.84 -6.21 5.08
N LYS A 59 -16.69 -5.28 5.48
CA LYS A 59 -16.42 -4.34 6.59
C LYS A 59 -16.20 -4.95 7.97
N GLU A 60 -16.64 -6.19 8.19
CA GLU A 60 -16.44 -6.88 9.47
C GLU A 60 -14.97 -7.20 9.76
N SER A 61 -14.17 -7.37 8.73
CA SER A 61 -12.73 -7.59 8.81
C SER A 61 -11.96 -6.43 8.19
N PRO A 62 -10.71 -6.17 8.59
CA PRO A 62 -9.88 -5.17 7.92
C PRO A 62 -9.74 -5.49 6.43
N PHE A 63 -9.92 -4.49 5.59
CA PHE A 63 -9.80 -4.65 4.14
C PHE A 63 -9.26 -3.41 3.45
N LYS A 64 -8.70 -3.59 2.27
CA LYS A 64 -8.18 -2.55 1.41
C LYS A 64 -8.57 -2.89 -0.03
N LEU A 65 -9.09 -1.94 -0.78
CA LEU A 65 -9.46 -2.18 -2.17
C LEU A 65 -9.32 -0.93 -3.03
N LYS A 66 -9.14 -1.16 -4.32
CA LYS A 66 -9.16 -0.20 -5.40
C LYS A 66 -10.40 -0.49 -6.26
N TYR A 67 -11.15 0.55 -6.61
CA TYR A 67 -12.31 0.46 -7.49
C TYR A 67 -12.26 1.58 -8.53
N THR A 68 -12.44 1.24 -9.79
CA THR A 68 -12.53 2.22 -10.88
C THR A 68 -13.98 2.42 -11.25
N SER A 69 -14.41 3.68 -11.43
CA SER A 69 -15.76 3.98 -11.90
C SER A 69 -16.01 3.39 -13.30
N THR A 70 -17.26 3.08 -13.61
CA THR A 70 -17.66 2.43 -14.87
C THR A 70 -17.26 3.24 -16.10
N ASP A 71 -17.23 4.56 -15.98
CA ASP A 71 -16.80 5.52 -17.03
C ASP A 71 -15.28 5.71 -17.10
N ASN A 72 -14.52 5.08 -16.19
CA ASN A 72 -13.08 5.27 -16.02
C ASN A 72 -12.64 6.73 -15.73
N GLU A 73 -13.53 7.57 -15.23
CA GLU A 73 -13.19 8.95 -14.85
C GLU A 73 -12.56 9.04 -13.46
N PHE A 74 -12.95 8.13 -12.56
CA PHE A 74 -12.54 8.19 -11.16
C PHE A 74 -11.99 6.87 -10.65
N LEU A 75 -11.03 7.02 -9.76
CA LEU A 75 -10.50 5.96 -8.92
C LEU A 75 -11.01 6.16 -7.50
N TYR A 76 -11.54 5.09 -6.91
CA TYR A 76 -11.90 5.02 -5.50
C TYR A 76 -10.91 4.09 -4.77
N ILE A 77 -10.42 4.54 -3.64
CA ILE A 77 -9.56 3.76 -2.75
C ILE A 77 -10.29 3.63 -1.43
N VAL A 78 -10.44 2.42 -0.94
CA VAL A 78 -11.15 2.14 0.30
C VAL A 78 -10.22 1.44 1.29
N VAL A 79 -10.23 1.93 2.52
CA VAL A 79 -9.53 1.32 3.64
C VAL A 79 -10.51 1.12 4.78
N GLY A 80 -10.73 -0.13 5.17
CA GLY A 80 -11.57 -0.53 6.28
C GLY A 80 -10.74 -1.17 7.39
N TYR A 81 -11.09 -0.86 8.63
CA TYR A 81 -10.36 -1.31 9.81
C TYR A 81 -11.02 -2.46 10.56
N GLY A 82 -12.12 -3.00 9.99
CA GLY A 82 -12.87 -4.09 10.62
C GLY A 82 -13.72 -3.64 11.80
N ALA A 83 -14.29 -4.62 12.50
CA ALA A 83 -15.15 -4.39 13.65
C ALA A 83 -14.40 -3.74 14.81
N GLN A 84 -14.99 -2.68 15.37
CA GLN A 84 -14.59 -2.04 16.62
C GLN A 84 -15.71 -2.24 17.64
N ASN A 85 -15.37 -2.37 18.90
CA ASN A 85 -16.35 -2.69 19.96
C ASN A 85 -17.22 -1.49 20.36
N THR A 86 -16.87 -0.29 19.93
CA THR A 86 -17.55 0.96 20.31
C THR A 86 -17.69 1.89 19.12
N GLY A 87 -18.49 2.94 19.28
CA GLY A 87 -18.48 4.11 18.40
C GLY A 87 -17.32 5.07 18.69
N GLY A 88 -17.33 6.23 18.04
CA GLY A 88 -16.36 7.31 18.25
C GLY A 88 -15.03 7.16 17.47
N TYR A 89 -14.90 6.16 16.61
CA TYR A 89 -13.73 6.03 15.73
C TYR A 89 -13.84 6.93 14.51
N SER A 90 -12.72 7.50 14.11
CA SER A 90 -12.54 8.24 12.86
C SER A 90 -11.30 7.77 12.13
N ILE A 91 -11.19 8.11 10.84
CA ILE A 91 -10.05 7.74 10.02
C ILE A 91 -9.49 9.00 9.39
N SER A 92 -8.19 9.23 9.56
CA SER A 92 -7.45 10.24 8.79
C SER A 92 -6.79 9.62 7.57
N VAL A 93 -6.74 10.39 6.50
CA VAL A 93 -5.87 10.10 5.35
C VAL A 93 -4.64 10.98 5.52
N ASP A 94 -3.57 10.37 6.00
CA ASP A 94 -2.37 11.11 6.39
C ASP A 94 -1.50 11.44 5.18
N ASP A 95 -1.53 10.60 4.15
CA ASP A 95 -0.78 10.84 2.92
C ASP A 95 -1.43 10.13 1.72
N LEU A 96 -1.40 10.80 0.55
CA LEU A 96 -1.81 10.21 -0.73
C LEU A 96 -0.97 10.84 -1.84
N TYR A 97 -0.08 10.07 -2.44
CA TYR A 97 0.86 10.57 -3.42
C TYR A 97 1.20 9.56 -4.51
N LEU A 98 1.60 10.10 -5.66
CA LEU A 98 2.08 9.34 -6.80
C LEU A 98 3.61 9.23 -6.74
N THR A 99 4.09 8.05 -7.04
CA THR A 99 5.50 7.77 -7.30
C THR A 99 5.71 7.38 -8.76
N THR A 100 6.92 7.03 -9.13
CA THR A 100 7.25 6.56 -10.48
C THR A 100 6.57 5.25 -10.87
N ASN A 101 6.00 4.50 -9.92
CA ASN A 101 5.48 3.15 -10.17
C ASN A 101 4.19 2.80 -9.42
N ALA A 102 3.70 3.65 -8.54
CA ALA A 102 2.51 3.37 -7.73
C ALA A 102 1.91 4.62 -7.09
N ILE A 103 0.65 4.51 -6.68
CA ILE A 103 -0.01 5.43 -5.77
C ILE A 103 0.20 4.88 -4.34
N TYR A 104 0.65 5.73 -3.43
CA TYR A 104 0.79 5.39 -2.01
C TYR A 104 -0.30 6.10 -1.21
N ILE A 105 -0.98 5.36 -0.37
CA ILE A 105 -1.95 5.89 0.58
C ILE A 105 -1.56 5.45 1.99
N ASP A 106 -1.58 6.41 2.91
CA ASP A 106 -1.40 6.19 4.33
C ASP A 106 -2.63 6.67 5.09
N THR A 107 -3.15 5.84 5.97
CA THR A 107 -4.34 6.14 6.77
C THR A 107 -4.14 5.72 8.21
N ASN A 108 -4.80 6.42 9.12
CA ASN A 108 -4.72 6.11 10.54
C ASN A 108 -6.12 6.05 11.18
N LEU A 109 -6.35 5.00 11.96
CA LEU A 109 -7.56 4.86 12.76
C LEU A 109 -7.37 5.62 14.09
N ILE A 110 -8.26 6.56 14.33
CA ILE A 110 -8.27 7.39 15.54
C ILE A 110 -9.43 6.91 16.42
N GLY A 111 -9.11 6.42 17.61
CA GLY A 111 -10.09 6.02 18.59
C GLY A 111 -10.74 7.22 19.30
N PRO A 112 -11.84 6.97 20.02
CA PRO A 112 -12.52 8.01 20.78
C PRO A 112 -11.60 8.58 21.87
N SER A 113 -11.76 9.87 22.17
CA SER A 113 -11.03 10.52 23.23
C SER A 113 -11.54 10.05 24.62
N LYS A 114 -10.69 10.16 25.66
CA LYS A 114 -11.02 9.69 27.01
C LYS A 114 -12.24 10.37 27.63
N ASN A 115 -12.61 11.57 27.16
CA ASN A 115 -13.72 12.37 27.67
C ASN A 115 -14.93 12.38 26.73
N GLU A 116 -14.91 11.57 25.68
CA GLU A 116 -15.99 11.47 24.71
C GLU A 116 -17.02 10.45 25.18
N GLU A 117 -18.31 10.80 25.07
CA GLU A 117 -19.37 9.82 25.27
C GLU A 117 -19.39 8.86 24.07
N ILE A 118 -19.09 7.59 24.37
CA ILE A 118 -19.05 6.55 23.34
C ILE A 118 -20.28 5.64 23.41
N THR A 119 -20.75 5.24 22.26
CA THR A 119 -21.80 4.22 22.14
C THR A 119 -21.16 2.83 22.23
N MET A 120 -21.65 1.99 23.15
CA MET A 120 -21.20 0.60 23.32
C MET A 120 -21.83 -0.33 22.29
N VAL A 121 -21.71 0.02 21.01
CA VAL A 121 -22.23 -0.72 19.85
C VAL A 121 -21.08 -0.96 18.89
N SER A 122 -20.99 -2.16 18.34
CA SER A 122 -19.98 -2.46 17.33
C SER A 122 -20.14 -1.56 16.11
N THR A 123 -19.03 -1.02 15.65
CA THR A 123 -18.93 -0.17 14.46
C THR A 123 -17.89 -0.73 13.49
N TYR A 124 -17.97 -0.33 12.24
CA TYR A 124 -17.12 -0.83 11.15
C TYR A 124 -16.54 0.35 10.39
N PRO A 125 -15.52 1.03 10.98
CA PRO A 125 -14.96 2.23 10.37
C PRO A 125 -14.24 1.91 9.05
N TYR A 126 -14.55 2.68 8.03
CA TYR A 126 -13.85 2.69 6.75
C TYR A 126 -13.84 4.10 6.16
N VAL A 127 -12.91 4.34 5.27
CA VAL A 127 -12.81 5.57 4.49
C VAL A 127 -12.84 5.26 3.01
N VAL A 128 -13.57 6.06 2.26
CA VAL A 128 -13.58 6.03 0.79
C VAL A 128 -12.99 7.35 0.30
N VAL A 129 -11.90 7.27 -0.43
CA VAL A 129 -11.32 8.43 -1.13
C VAL A 129 -11.53 8.30 -2.62
N LYS A 130 -11.88 9.41 -3.26
CA LYS A 130 -12.11 9.56 -4.69
C LYS A 130 -11.08 10.51 -5.27
N LEU A 131 -10.46 10.11 -6.36
CA LEU A 131 -9.52 10.95 -7.12
C LEU A 131 -9.73 10.73 -8.62
N PRO A 132 -9.23 11.63 -9.48
CA PRO A 132 -9.21 11.39 -10.93
C PRO A 132 -8.53 10.06 -11.25
N TYR A 133 -9.00 9.36 -12.28
CA TYR A 133 -8.48 8.05 -12.65
C TYR A 133 -6.95 8.08 -12.82
N GLN A 134 -6.32 7.06 -12.26
CA GLN A 134 -4.90 6.78 -12.38
C GLN A 134 -4.73 5.29 -12.69
N GLU A 135 -3.85 4.97 -13.62
CA GLU A 135 -3.61 3.59 -14.03
C GLU A 135 -2.75 2.81 -13.02
N GLU A 136 -1.94 3.53 -12.26
CA GLU A 136 -0.97 2.96 -11.32
C GLU A 136 -1.62 2.10 -10.24
N ASN A 137 -0.87 1.13 -9.77
CA ASN A 137 -1.27 0.31 -8.64
C ASN A 137 -1.28 1.12 -7.34
N VAL A 138 -2.14 0.72 -6.41
CA VAL A 138 -2.24 1.34 -5.08
C VAL A 138 -1.47 0.51 -4.08
N VAL A 139 -0.57 1.16 -3.36
CA VAL A 139 0.18 0.62 -2.23
C VAL A 139 -0.37 1.23 -0.94
N PHE A 140 -0.85 0.40 -0.06
CA PHE A 140 -1.41 0.77 1.24
C PHE A 140 -0.34 0.64 2.32
N ARG A 141 -0.18 1.65 3.13
CA ARG A 141 0.73 1.67 4.29
C ARG A 141 -0.01 1.56 5.60
#